data_8fc300c38e87727942efff04ff37a926
#
_entry.id   8fc300c38e87727942efff04ff37a926
#
_cell.length_a   1.000
_cell.length_b   1.000
_cell.length_c   1.000
_cell.angle_alpha   90.00
_cell.angle_beta   90.00
_cell.angle_gamma   90.00
#
_symmetry.space_group_name_H-M   'P 1'
#
loop_
_entity.id
_entity.type
_entity.pdbx_description
1 polymer ?
#
loop_
_entity_poly.entity_id
_entity_poly.type
_entity_poly.pdbx_seq_one_letter_code
_entity_poly.pdbx_strand_id
1 'polypeptide(L)'
;MKIIVAIKQVPERDAQVRIDAAGKWIEEADIQYAMNESDAYALEEALQLKEKHGGEVVVLSAGPERVGTTIREALAKGADRAIHIDANDLGQRDSLGVARLLAEAIKPESADLVLTGLQSDDLGLGQTGVILAELLGLPHASLILQVEKTEAGLSVKRELESGWFQTIELPLPAVMTIQSGGNKLRYATLMGIKRAKTKELRRIAAADLAVENAPKAVLEGVALPQKQRSTQILPGTAKEAAAALVEKLKFEVRVL
;
A
#
# COMPACT_ATOMS: atom_id res chain seq x y z
N MET A 1 -0.56 20.74 9.94
CA MET A 1 -0.58 19.29 10.28
C MET A 1 0.58 18.61 9.56
N LYS A 2 1.41 17.82 10.27
CA LYS A 2 2.49 17.04 9.65
C LYS A 2 1.96 15.64 9.32
N ILE A 3 1.98 15.29 8.03
CA ILE A 3 1.50 14.00 7.54
C ILE A 3 2.68 13.21 7.01
N ILE A 4 2.87 11.98 7.49
CA ILE A 4 3.83 11.03 6.92
C ILE A 4 3.07 10.04 6.05
N VAL A 5 3.54 9.85 4.82
CA VAL A 5 2.98 8.86 3.91
C VAL A 5 4.03 7.78 3.65
N ALA A 6 3.79 6.58 4.15
CA ALA A 6 4.61 5.43 3.81
C ALA A 6 4.19 4.88 2.44
N ILE A 7 5.15 4.79 1.52
CA ILE A 7 4.94 4.28 0.16
C ILE A 7 5.84 3.09 -0.12
N LYS A 8 5.36 2.17 -0.94
CA LYS A 8 6.10 1.01 -1.43
C LYS A 8 6.31 1.10 -2.93
N GLN A 9 7.49 0.73 -3.39
CA GLN A 9 7.75 0.45 -4.79
C GLN A 9 7.44 -1.01 -5.06
N VAL A 10 6.61 -1.29 -6.07
CA VAL A 10 6.19 -2.64 -6.48
C VAL A 10 6.45 -2.83 -7.98
N PRO A 11 6.54 -4.06 -8.49
CA PRO A 11 6.51 -4.32 -9.93
C PRO A 11 5.28 -3.70 -10.57
N GLU A 12 5.42 -3.13 -11.77
CA GLU A 12 4.27 -2.62 -12.52
C GLU A 12 3.26 -3.74 -12.79
N ARG A 13 1.97 -3.39 -12.84
CA ARG A 13 0.86 -4.34 -13.00
C ARG A 13 0.97 -5.19 -14.27
N ASP A 14 1.50 -4.64 -15.34
CA ASP A 14 1.67 -5.32 -16.64
C ASP A 14 3.06 -5.96 -16.80
N ALA A 15 3.87 -5.99 -15.74
CA ALA A 15 5.18 -6.61 -15.77
C ALA A 15 5.08 -8.12 -16.08
N GLN A 16 5.89 -8.57 -17.04
CA GLN A 16 6.01 -10.00 -17.33
C GLN A 16 6.91 -10.67 -16.28
N VAL A 17 6.27 -11.19 -15.25
CA VAL A 17 6.95 -11.83 -14.13
C VAL A 17 7.48 -13.20 -14.52
N ARG A 18 8.78 -13.43 -14.34
CA ARG A 18 9.41 -14.74 -14.35
C ARG A 18 9.88 -15.07 -12.94
N ILE A 19 9.78 -16.33 -12.57
CA ILE A 19 10.25 -16.81 -11.26
C ILE A 19 11.73 -17.14 -11.37
N ASP A 20 12.51 -16.74 -10.38
CA ASP A 20 13.93 -17.05 -10.32
C ASP A 20 14.19 -18.58 -10.26
N ALA A 21 15.41 -18.99 -10.59
CA ALA A 21 15.77 -20.41 -10.62
C ALA A 21 15.65 -21.10 -9.25
N ALA A 22 15.65 -20.35 -8.16
CA ALA A 22 15.49 -20.86 -6.81
C ALA A 22 14.02 -20.99 -6.38
N GLY A 23 13.06 -20.46 -7.15
CA GLY A 23 11.64 -20.44 -6.81
C GLY A 23 11.32 -19.57 -5.60
N LYS A 24 12.21 -18.63 -5.26
CA LYS A 24 12.09 -17.80 -4.06
C LYS A 24 11.51 -16.44 -4.33
N TRP A 25 11.76 -15.89 -5.52
CA TRP A 25 11.29 -14.57 -5.92
C TRP A 25 11.18 -14.47 -7.44
N ILE A 26 10.92 -13.27 -7.94
CA ILE A 26 10.89 -12.97 -9.37
C ILE A 26 12.27 -12.53 -9.87
N GLU A 27 12.56 -12.75 -11.15
CA GLU A 27 13.74 -12.20 -11.84
C GLU A 27 13.54 -10.68 -12.00
N GLU A 28 14.34 -9.88 -11.29
CA GLU A 28 14.16 -8.42 -11.25
C GLU A 28 14.82 -7.65 -12.40
N ALA A 29 15.67 -8.30 -13.21
CA ALA A 29 16.53 -7.63 -14.20
C ALA A 29 15.77 -6.78 -15.22
N ASP A 30 14.58 -7.22 -15.66
CA ASP A 30 13.78 -6.56 -16.70
C ASP A 30 12.45 -6.01 -16.15
N ILE A 31 12.30 -5.94 -14.83
CA ILE A 31 11.06 -5.48 -14.20
C ILE A 31 11.04 -3.96 -14.12
N GLN A 32 9.98 -3.38 -14.63
CA GLN A 32 9.64 -1.98 -14.34
C GLN A 32 8.89 -1.88 -13.03
N TYR A 33 9.16 -0.81 -12.28
CA TYR A 33 8.61 -0.60 -10.95
C TYR A 33 7.83 0.69 -10.90
N ALA A 34 6.74 0.68 -10.14
CA ALA A 34 5.88 1.82 -9.89
C ALA A 34 5.60 1.99 -8.39
N MET A 35 4.99 3.12 -8.03
CA MET A 35 4.40 3.30 -6.71
C MET A 35 3.19 2.37 -6.57
N ASN A 36 3.09 1.67 -5.45
CA ASN A 36 1.92 0.87 -5.10
C ASN A 36 0.63 1.70 -5.22
N GLU A 37 -0.43 1.14 -5.81
CA GLU A 37 -1.63 1.90 -6.16
C GLU A 37 -2.30 2.54 -4.95
N SER A 38 -2.55 1.77 -3.89
CA SER A 38 -3.19 2.31 -2.68
C SER A 38 -2.32 3.34 -1.95
N ASP A 39 -0.99 3.25 -2.06
CA ASP A 39 -0.07 4.27 -1.52
C ASP A 39 -0.14 5.58 -2.33
N ALA A 40 -0.39 5.49 -3.64
CA ALA A 40 -0.62 6.68 -4.46
C ALA A 40 -1.91 7.42 -4.04
N TYR A 41 -2.96 6.69 -3.66
CA TYR A 41 -4.17 7.28 -3.06
C TYR A 41 -3.91 7.86 -1.68
N ALA A 42 -3.09 7.22 -0.85
CA ALA A 42 -2.69 7.74 0.44
C ALA A 42 -1.88 9.05 0.30
N LEU A 43 -0.98 9.12 -0.68
CA LEU A 43 -0.24 10.34 -1.00
C LEU A 43 -1.17 11.46 -1.48
N GLU A 44 -2.11 11.16 -2.37
CA GLU A 44 -3.08 12.15 -2.86
C GLU A 44 -3.93 12.70 -1.72
N GLU A 45 -4.41 11.84 -0.82
CA GLU A 45 -5.17 12.25 0.35
C GLU A 45 -4.37 13.20 1.26
N ALA A 46 -3.11 12.87 1.53
CA ALA A 46 -2.21 13.73 2.31
C ALA A 46 -2.02 15.10 1.65
N LEU A 47 -1.84 15.13 0.33
CA LEU A 47 -1.67 16.39 -0.41
C LEU A 47 -2.94 17.25 -0.39
N GLN A 48 -4.12 16.64 -0.53
CA GLN A 48 -5.40 17.36 -0.42
C GLN A 48 -5.62 17.91 0.99
N LEU A 49 -5.33 17.14 2.04
CA LEU A 49 -5.40 17.61 3.42
C LEU A 49 -4.46 18.80 3.66
N LYS A 50 -3.22 18.70 3.16
CA LYS A 50 -2.27 19.81 3.24
C LYS A 50 -2.75 21.05 2.48
N GLU A 51 -3.31 20.91 1.30
CA GLU A 51 -3.83 22.03 0.49
C GLU A 51 -4.99 22.74 1.20
N LYS A 52 -5.87 22.00 1.87
CA LYS A 52 -7.02 22.54 2.59
C LYS A 52 -6.66 23.15 3.94
N HIS A 53 -5.72 22.56 4.67
CA HIS A 53 -5.49 22.87 6.07
C HIS A 53 -4.08 23.33 6.41
N GLY A 54 -3.20 23.40 5.43
CA GLY A 54 -1.78 23.70 5.62
C GLY A 54 -1.02 22.55 6.27
N GLY A 55 0.29 22.73 6.35
CA GLY A 55 1.19 21.76 7.00
C GLY A 55 2.25 21.19 6.08
N GLU A 56 2.77 20.01 6.41
CA GLU A 56 3.87 19.34 5.73
C GLU A 56 3.48 17.90 5.37
N VAL A 57 3.85 17.47 4.17
CA VAL A 57 3.74 16.06 3.74
C VAL A 57 5.14 15.48 3.56
N VAL A 58 5.47 14.47 4.35
CA VAL A 58 6.73 13.74 4.33
C VAL A 58 6.51 12.35 3.76
N VAL A 59 7.21 11.99 2.70
CA VAL A 59 7.16 10.63 2.15
C VAL A 59 8.20 9.76 2.83
N LEU A 60 7.82 8.56 3.23
CA LEU A 60 8.70 7.56 3.81
C LEU A 60 8.66 6.29 2.96
N SER A 61 9.82 5.76 2.60
CA SER A 61 9.91 4.46 1.92
C SER A 61 11.12 3.68 2.39
N ALA A 62 10.96 2.37 2.53
CA ALA A 62 12.07 1.46 2.79
C ALA A 62 12.36 0.63 1.53
N GLY A 63 13.64 0.38 1.26
CA GLY A 63 14.05 -0.46 0.13
C GLY A 63 15.44 -0.15 -0.41
N PRO A 64 15.87 -0.87 -1.44
CA PRO A 64 17.15 -0.64 -2.08
C PRO A 64 17.19 0.72 -2.81
N GLU A 65 18.37 1.10 -3.31
CA GLU A 65 18.60 2.40 -4.00
C GLU A 65 17.54 2.75 -5.06
N ARG A 66 17.02 1.73 -5.79
CA ARG A 66 16.03 1.93 -6.86
C ARG A 66 14.73 2.59 -6.39
N VAL A 67 14.38 2.47 -5.11
CA VAL A 67 13.18 3.10 -4.52
C VAL A 67 13.24 4.64 -4.61
N GLY A 68 14.43 5.20 -4.76
CA GLY A 68 14.64 6.63 -4.95
C GLY A 68 13.86 7.22 -6.13
N THR A 69 13.60 6.45 -7.18
CA THR A 69 12.78 6.90 -8.33
C THR A 69 11.33 7.16 -7.92
N THR A 70 10.72 6.22 -7.20
CA THR A 70 9.35 6.34 -6.67
C THR A 70 9.23 7.46 -5.64
N ILE A 71 10.24 7.62 -4.78
CA ILE A 71 10.30 8.76 -3.85
C ILE A 71 10.35 10.08 -4.61
N ARG A 72 11.17 10.19 -5.67
CA ARG A 72 11.23 11.39 -6.49
C ARG A 72 9.92 11.69 -7.22
N GLU A 73 9.18 10.66 -7.63
CA GLU A 73 7.83 10.82 -8.18
C GLU A 73 6.88 11.44 -7.14
N ALA A 74 6.87 10.93 -5.91
CA ALA A 74 6.04 11.47 -4.83
C ALA A 74 6.39 12.95 -4.52
N LEU A 75 7.68 13.28 -4.49
CA LEU A 75 8.15 14.66 -4.34
C LEU A 75 7.71 15.56 -5.50
N ALA A 76 7.66 15.03 -6.73
CA ALA A 76 7.20 15.75 -7.91
C ALA A 76 5.69 16.01 -7.90
N LYS A 77 4.91 15.11 -7.29
CA LYS A 77 3.46 15.25 -7.07
C LYS A 77 3.10 16.28 -5.99
N GLY A 78 4.04 16.65 -5.10
CA GLY A 78 3.78 17.74 -4.15
C GLY A 78 4.26 17.51 -2.71
N ALA A 79 4.75 16.33 -2.35
CA ALA A 79 5.34 16.10 -1.03
C ALA A 79 6.51 17.06 -0.80
N ASP A 80 6.74 17.47 0.43
CA ASP A 80 7.71 18.52 0.79
C ASP A 80 9.13 17.98 0.86
N ARG A 81 9.30 16.87 1.53
CA ARG A 81 10.57 16.14 1.69
C ARG A 81 10.32 14.64 1.81
N ALA A 82 11.39 13.88 1.86
CA ALA A 82 11.29 12.43 1.96
C ALA A 82 12.34 11.83 2.88
N ILE A 83 12.02 10.65 3.39
CA ILE A 83 12.91 9.77 4.15
C ILE A 83 13.02 8.45 3.39
N HIS A 84 14.23 8.02 3.09
CA HIS A 84 14.54 6.73 2.50
C HIS A 84 15.27 5.87 3.53
N ILE A 85 14.66 4.77 3.93
CA ILE A 85 15.34 3.73 4.70
C ILE A 85 16.02 2.81 3.70
N ASP A 86 17.34 2.91 3.60
CA ASP A 86 18.14 2.05 2.72
C ASP A 86 18.25 0.66 3.33
N ALA A 87 17.55 -0.30 2.73
CA ALA A 87 17.41 -1.67 3.18
C ALA A 87 17.40 -2.63 2.00
N ASN A 88 18.44 -3.45 1.88
CA ASN A 88 18.56 -4.47 0.85
C ASN A 88 18.03 -5.84 1.30
N ASP A 89 17.62 -5.95 2.56
CA ASP A 89 17.17 -7.19 3.20
C ASP A 89 15.64 -7.28 3.36
N LEU A 90 14.88 -6.42 2.70
CA LEU A 90 13.41 -6.40 2.86
C LEU A 90 12.73 -7.71 2.46
N GLY A 91 13.27 -8.44 1.50
CA GLY A 91 12.79 -9.78 1.13
C GLY A 91 12.92 -10.83 2.25
N GLN A 92 13.76 -10.55 3.26
CA GLN A 92 13.95 -11.39 4.44
C GLN A 92 13.13 -10.91 5.65
N ARG A 93 12.36 -9.81 5.51
CA ARG A 93 11.52 -9.23 6.55
C ARG A 93 10.06 -9.49 6.24
N ASP A 94 9.32 -9.85 7.27
CA ASP A 94 7.86 -9.88 7.22
C ASP A 94 7.26 -8.47 7.45
N SER A 95 5.93 -8.37 7.43
CA SER A 95 5.23 -7.11 7.67
C SER A 95 5.57 -6.48 9.03
N LEU A 96 5.86 -7.30 10.05
CA LEU A 96 6.29 -6.81 11.36
C LEU A 96 7.69 -6.21 11.30
N GLY A 97 8.64 -6.87 10.64
CA GLY A 97 10.00 -6.37 10.47
C GLY A 97 10.05 -5.05 9.70
N VAL A 98 9.24 -4.94 8.63
CA VAL A 98 9.10 -3.69 7.87
C VAL A 98 8.44 -2.60 8.72
N ALA A 99 7.34 -2.89 9.41
CA ALA A 99 6.65 -1.93 10.27
C ALA A 99 7.55 -1.39 11.38
N ARG A 100 8.43 -2.22 11.96
CA ARG A 100 9.44 -1.77 12.95
C ARG A 100 10.41 -0.75 12.36
N LEU A 101 10.94 -0.98 11.16
CA LEU A 101 11.80 -0.01 10.48
C LEU A 101 11.08 1.32 10.25
N LEU A 102 9.85 1.27 9.76
CA LEU A 102 9.04 2.46 9.54
C LEU A 102 8.75 3.20 10.85
N ALA A 103 8.39 2.47 11.92
CA ALA A 103 8.10 3.06 13.23
C ALA A 103 9.30 3.83 13.78
N GLU A 104 10.51 3.25 13.73
CA GLU A 104 11.72 3.92 14.23
C GLU A 104 12.05 5.18 13.41
N ALA A 105 11.79 5.20 12.12
CA ALA A 105 11.98 6.39 11.30
C ALA A 105 10.89 7.47 11.55
N ILE A 106 9.68 7.08 11.95
CA ILE A 106 8.53 7.96 12.20
C ILE A 106 8.60 8.61 13.59
N LYS A 107 9.01 7.87 14.63
CA LYS A 107 9.03 8.35 16.01
C LYS A 107 9.66 9.74 16.19
N PRO A 108 10.84 10.04 15.62
CA PRO A 108 11.48 11.37 15.78
C PRO A 108 10.76 12.50 15.02
N GLU A 109 9.86 12.16 14.09
CA GLU A 109 9.20 13.13 13.23
C GLU A 109 8.01 13.83 13.91
N SER A 110 7.47 13.30 15.00
CA SER A 110 6.31 13.86 15.72
C SER A 110 5.13 14.15 14.75
N ALA A 111 4.76 13.14 13.95
CA ALA A 111 3.70 13.27 12.96
C ALA A 111 2.32 13.35 13.62
N ASP A 112 1.46 14.22 13.10
CA ASP A 112 0.04 14.26 13.50
C ASP A 112 -0.75 13.12 12.84
N LEU A 113 -0.35 12.71 11.63
CA LEU A 113 -1.04 11.69 10.86
C LEU A 113 -0.04 10.85 10.08
N VAL A 114 -0.22 9.53 10.13
CA VAL A 114 0.53 8.58 9.31
C VAL A 114 -0.45 7.88 8.37
N LEU A 115 -0.16 7.94 7.08
CA LEU A 115 -0.93 7.26 6.03
C LEU A 115 -0.12 6.15 5.39
N THR A 116 -0.76 5.05 5.11
CA THR A 116 -0.26 3.97 4.25
C THR A 116 -1.35 3.60 3.25
N GLY A 117 -1.02 2.93 2.17
CA GLY A 117 -2.02 2.17 1.42
C GLY A 117 -2.56 1.01 2.25
N LEU A 118 -3.72 0.49 1.88
CA LEU A 118 -4.33 -0.66 2.54
C LEU A 118 -3.44 -1.89 2.46
N GLN A 119 -2.95 -2.19 1.26
CA GLN A 119 -2.12 -3.36 0.97
C GLN A 119 -1.22 -3.08 -0.23
N SER A 120 -0.21 -3.93 -0.43
CA SER A 120 0.66 -3.85 -1.60
C SER A 120 0.17 -4.76 -2.73
N ASP A 121 0.29 -4.30 -3.97
CA ASP A 121 -0.14 -5.03 -5.17
C ASP A 121 0.68 -6.31 -5.42
N ASP A 122 1.87 -6.42 -4.84
CA ASP A 122 2.75 -7.60 -4.95
C ASP A 122 2.42 -8.71 -3.93
N LEU A 123 2.40 -8.39 -2.63
CA LEU A 123 2.21 -9.39 -1.57
C LEU A 123 0.79 -9.43 -1.00
N GLY A 124 0.05 -8.33 -1.07
CA GLY A 124 -1.36 -8.26 -0.67
C GLY A 124 -1.66 -8.55 0.81
N LEU A 125 -0.68 -8.44 1.71
CA LEU A 125 -0.84 -8.87 3.11
C LEU A 125 -1.75 -7.96 3.93
N GLY A 126 -1.85 -6.66 3.62
CA GLY A 126 -2.72 -5.71 4.32
C GLY A 126 -2.38 -5.48 5.81
N GLN A 127 -1.18 -5.80 6.25
CA GLN A 127 -0.82 -5.86 7.66
C GLN A 127 0.03 -4.68 8.14
N THR A 128 0.90 -4.15 7.26
CA THR A 128 1.95 -3.20 7.65
C THR A 128 1.40 -1.95 8.35
N GLY A 129 0.34 -1.34 7.82
CA GLY A 129 -0.23 -0.12 8.39
C GLY A 129 -0.85 -0.33 9.77
N VAL A 130 -1.55 -1.46 9.99
CA VAL A 130 -2.16 -1.78 11.29
C VAL A 130 -1.09 -2.12 12.34
N ILE A 131 -0.07 -2.90 11.96
CA ILE A 131 1.08 -3.21 12.84
C ILE A 131 1.84 -1.92 13.19
N LEU A 132 2.02 -1.02 12.22
CA LEU A 132 2.67 0.26 12.43
C LEU A 132 1.93 1.10 13.48
N ALA A 133 0.60 1.13 13.43
CA ALA A 133 -0.23 1.84 14.41
C ALA A 133 -0.01 1.31 15.83
N GLU A 134 0.00 0.00 16.01
CA GLU A 134 0.28 -0.65 17.30
C GLU A 134 1.69 -0.33 17.81
N LEU A 135 2.71 -0.39 16.95
CA LEU A 135 4.10 -0.06 17.31
C LEU A 135 4.31 1.41 17.68
N LEU A 136 3.48 2.30 17.14
CA LEU A 136 3.49 3.72 17.48
C LEU A 136 2.60 4.05 18.68
N GLY A 137 1.74 3.11 19.13
CA GLY A 137 0.76 3.34 20.20
C GLY A 137 -0.33 4.32 19.79
N LEU A 138 -0.71 4.36 18.51
CA LEU A 138 -1.64 5.32 17.95
C LEU A 138 -3.00 4.68 17.59
N PRO A 139 -4.11 5.40 17.77
CA PRO A 139 -5.40 5.00 17.23
C PRO A 139 -5.31 4.86 15.71
N HIS A 140 -6.09 3.94 15.15
CA HIS A 140 -6.06 3.69 13.72
C HIS A 140 -7.43 3.40 13.11
N ALA A 141 -7.52 3.65 11.80
CA ALA A 141 -8.65 3.24 10.98
C ALA A 141 -8.14 2.69 9.63
N SER A 142 -8.76 1.61 9.14
CA SER A 142 -8.38 0.94 7.90
C SER A 142 -9.51 0.98 6.86
N LEU A 143 -9.18 0.71 5.58
CA LEU A 143 -10.14 0.74 4.46
C LEU A 143 -10.78 2.11 4.24
N ILE A 144 -10.00 3.18 4.40
CA ILE A 144 -10.50 4.54 4.37
C ILE A 144 -10.58 5.07 2.93
N LEU A 145 -11.76 5.59 2.57
CA LEU A 145 -12.04 6.20 1.26
C LEU A 145 -12.11 7.72 1.30
N GLN A 146 -12.49 8.29 2.45
CA GLN A 146 -12.66 9.74 2.60
C GLN A 146 -12.21 10.19 3.98
N VAL A 147 -11.60 11.37 4.05
CA VAL A 147 -11.09 11.97 5.28
C VAL A 147 -11.54 13.43 5.35
N GLU A 148 -12.15 13.80 6.45
CA GLU A 148 -12.53 15.18 6.74
C GLU A 148 -11.92 15.60 8.08
N LYS A 149 -11.28 16.77 8.10
CA LYS A 149 -10.78 17.34 9.35
C LYS A 149 -11.90 17.99 10.12
N THR A 150 -12.03 17.65 11.40
CA THR A 150 -12.97 18.23 12.35
C THR A 150 -12.22 19.02 13.44
N GLU A 151 -12.93 19.68 14.34
CA GLU A 151 -12.32 20.33 15.51
C GLU A 151 -11.71 19.32 16.48
N ALA A 152 -12.31 18.12 16.59
CA ALA A 152 -11.88 17.08 17.54
C ALA A 152 -10.84 16.10 16.95
N GLY A 153 -10.56 16.17 15.65
CA GLY A 153 -9.66 15.23 14.97
C GLY A 153 -10.02 15.04 13.51
N LEU A 154 -10.34 13.82 13.12
CA LEU A 154 -10.74 13.44 11.76
C LEU A 154 -12.07 12.67 11.80
N SER A 155 -12.97 12.96 10.86
CA SER A 155 -14.10 12.11 10.52
C SER A 155 -13.76 11.34 9.25
N VAL A 156 -13.77 10.01 9.31
CA VAL A 156 -13.31 9.15 8.21
C VAL A 156 -14.37 8.16 7.78
N LYS A 157 -14.46 7.92 6.48
CA LYS A 157 -15.40 6.96 5.89
C LYS A 157 -14.66 5.67 5.53
N ARG A 158 -15.01 4.59 6.23
CA ARG A 158 -14.51 3.23 6.00
C ARG A 158 -15.44 2.47 5.06
N GLU A 159 -14.88 1.76 4.12
CA GLU A 159 -15.59 0.78 3.31
C GLU A 159 -15.78 -0.54 4.09
N LEU A 160 -16.97 -1.12 3.96
CA LEU A 160 -17.33 -2.43 4.51
C LEU A 160 -17.86 -3.33 3.39
N GLU A 161 -18.09 -4.62 3.71
CA GLU A 161 -18.65 -5.56 2.75
C GLU A 161 -20.04 -5.17 2.29
N SER A 162 -20.44 -5.67 1.12
CA SER A 162 -21.79 -5.50 0.56
C SER A 162 -22.21 -4.04 0.32
N GLY A 163 -21.24 -3.14 0.11
CA GLY A 163 -21.50 -1.74 -0.18
C GLY A 163 -21.88 -0.88 1.02
N TRP A 164 -21.71 -1.37 2.23
CA TRP A 164 -21.87 -0.59 3.45
C TRP A 164 -20.67 0.29 3.72
N PHE A 165 -20.92 1.37 4.45
CA PHE A 165 -19.90 2.30 4.92
C PHE A 165 -20.08 2.57 6.39
N GLN A 166 -18.98 2.85 7.07
CA GLN A 166 -18.94 3.25 8.46
C GLN A 166 -18.24 4.62 8.56
N THR A 167 -18.83 5.56 9.28
CA THR A 167 -18.16 6.81 9.67
C THR A 167 -17.52 6.62 11.04
N ILE A 168 -16.25 7.01 11.17
CA ILE A 168 -15.46 6.86 12.39
C ILE A 168 -14.88 8.23 12.74
N GLU A 169 -15.04 8.65 13.99
CA GLU A 169 -14.31 9.78 14.55
C GLU A 169 -12.97 9.30 15.08
N LEU A 170 -11.88 9.85 14.55
CA LEU A 170 -10.52 9.44 14.85
C LEU A 170 -9.74 10.61 15.47
N PRO A 171 -9.28 10.49 16.74
CA PRO A 171 -8.45 11.51 17.34
C PRO A 171 -7.05 11.55 16.72
N LEU A 172 -6.39 12.69 16.77
CA LEU A 172 -4.99 12.85 16.36
C LEU A 172 -4.05 12.82 17.59
N PRO A 173 -2.83 12.29 17.48
CA PRO A 173 -2.24 11.70 16.28
C PRO A 173 -2.81 10.30 15.97
N ALA A 174 -2.79 9.91 14.68
CA ALA A 174 -3.43 8.66 14.23
C ALA A 174 -2.70 8.00 13.03
N VAL A 175 -3.02 6.74 12.77
CA VAL A 175 -2.60 6.00 11.58
C VAL A 175 -3.84 5.61 10.76
N MET A 176 -3.77 5.75 9.44
CA MET A 176 -4.84 5.28 8.55
C MET A 176 -4.27 4.46 7.38
N THR A 177 -5.03 3.43 6.98
CA THR A 177 -4.77 2.72 5.73
C THR A 177 -5.82 3.11 4.68
N ILE A 178 -5.34 3.64 3.55
CA ILE A 178 -6.17 4.23 2.50
C ILE A 178 -6.52 3.16 1.45
N GLN A 179 -7.80 3.09 1.12
CA GLN A 179 -8.32 2.26 0.04
C GLN A 179 -8.24 3.01 -1.29
N SER A 180 -8.01 2.26 -2.38
CA SER A 180 -8.02 2.82 -3.73
C SER A 180 -9.41 3.32 -4.13
N GLY A 181 -9.45 4.40 -4.95
CA GLY A 181 -10.69 4.90 -5.56
C GLY A 181 -11.40 6.03 -4.80
N GLY A 182 -10.90 6.46 -3.63
CA GLY A 182 -11.51 7.53 -2.83
C GLY A 182 -11.36 8.93 -3.42
N ASN A 183 -10.29 9.17 -4.18
CA ASN A 183 -9.98 10.47 -4.78
C ASN A 183 -9.43 10.31 -6.20
N LYS A 184 -9.15 11.42 -6.90
CA LYS A 184 -8.56 11.43 -8.23
C LYS A 184 -7.06 11.69 -8.14
N LEU A 185 -6.25 10.70 -8.54
CA LEU A 185 -4.80 10.83 -8.53
C LEU A 185 -4.31 11.94 -9.45
N ARG A 186 -3.43 12.80 -8.94
CA ARG A 186 -2.73 13.83 -9.73
C ARG A 186 -1.52 13.27 -10.45
N TYR A 187 -1.20 13.89 -11.56
CA TYR A 187 0.07 13.68 -12.27
C TYR A 187 1.12 14.69 -11.81
N ALA A 188 2.39 14.28 -11.87
CA ALA A 188 3.49 15.19 -11.65
C ALA A 188 3.57 16.20 -12.81
N THR A 189 3.66 17.51 -12.49
CA THR A 189 3.89 18.55 -13.49
C THR A 189 5.38 18.65 -13.85
N LEU A 190 5.72 19.21 -15.02
CA LEU A 190 7.11 19.46 -15.40
C LEU A 190 7.86 20.29 -14.34
N MET A 191 7.19 21.30 -13.78
CA MET A 191 7.76 22.10 -12.70
C MET A 191 7.93 21.30 -11.40
N GLY A 192 6.97 20.41 -11.08
CA GLY A 192 7.07 19.48 -9.96
C GLY A 192 8.27 18.56 -10.10
N ILE A 193 8.47 17.95 -11.27
CA ILE A 193 9.63 17.09 -11.58
C ILE A 193 10.95 17.86 -11.41
N LYS A 194 11.01 19.10 -11.90
CA LYS A 194 12.21 19.95 -11.73
C LYS A 194 12.49 20.25 -10.26
N ARG A 195 11.47 20.65 -9.49
CA ARG A 195 11.58 20.94 -8.04
C ARG A 195 11.93 19.71 -7.21
N ALA A 196 11.42 18.54 -7.57
CA ALA A 196 11.70 17.30 -6.85
C ALA A 196 13.19 16.97 -6.77
N LYS A 197 14.01 17.41 -7.75
CA LYS A 197 15.46 17.17 -7.76
C LYS A 197 16.20 17.86 -6.62
N THR A 198 15.68 18.97 -6.12
CA THR A 198 16.29 19.79 -5.07
C THR A 198 15.63 19.64 -3.70
N LYS A 199 14.48 18.96 -3.63
CA LYS A 199 13.82 18.67 -2.35
C LYS A 199 14.66 17.72 -1.51
N GLU A 200 14.59 17.90 -0.19
CA GLU A 200 15.29 17.09 0.79
C GLU A 200 14.92 15.62 0.65
N LEU A 201 15.93 14.78 0.61
CA LEU A 201 15.82 13.32 0.69
C LEU A 201 16.81 12.84 1.76
N ARG A 202 16.32 12.66 2.97
CA ARG A 202 17.10 12.11 4.09
C ARG A 202 17.23 10.61 3.89
N ARG A 203 18.44 10.09 3.91
CA ARG A 203 18.73 8.65 3.88
C ARG A 203 19.11 8.17 5.26
N ILE A 204 18.60 7.00 5.63
CA ILE A 204 18.88 6.31 6.88
C ILE A 204 19.22 4.86 6.53
N ALA A 205 20.38 4.38 6.91
CA ALA A 205 20.66 2.94 6.75
C ALA A 205 19.77 2.14 7.71
N ALA A 206 19.18 1.04 7.25
CA ALA A 206 18.35 0.18 8.11
C ALA A 206 19.12 -0.31 9.35
N ALA A 207 20.43 -0.51 9.22
CA ALA A 207 21.30 -0.89 10.33
C ALA A 207 21.37 0.16 11.45
N ASP A 208 21.22 1.45 11.12
CA ASP A 208 21.28 2.56 12.10
C ASP A 208 19.99 2.66 12.94
N LEU A 209 18.92 2.01 12.53
CA LEU A 209 17.63 2.02 13.24
C LEU A 209 17.55 1.01 14.39
N ALA A 210 18.60 0.20 14.60
CA ALA A 210 18.67 -0.81 15.66
C ALA A 210 17.47 -1.76 15.75
N VAL A 211 16.86 -2.07 14.59
CA VAL A 211 15.71 -2.99 14.48
C VAL A 211 16.22 -4.39 14.22
N GLU A 212 15.89 -5.32 15.12
CA GLU A 212 16.19 -6.72 14.93
C GLU A 212 15.43 -7.29 13.72
N ASN A 213 16.13 -8.01 12.83
CA ASN A 213 15.52 -8.79 11.76
C ASN A 213 15.18 -10.20 12.26
N ALA A 214 14.05 -10.34 12.94
CA ALA A 214 13.53 -11.62 13.44
C ALA A 214 12.12 -11.85 12.89
N PRO A 215 11.99 -12.29 11.61
CA PRO A 215 10.68 -12.47 10.98
C PRO A 215 9.89 -13.57 11.68
N LYS A 216 8.58 -13.38 11.81
CA LYS A 216 7.63 -14.38 12.33
C LYS A 216 6.96 -15.17 11.20
N ALA A 217 7.02 -14.64 9.99
CA ALA A 217 6.56 -15.30 8.76
C ALA A 217 7.65 -15.23 7.70
N VAL A 218 7.86 -16.32 6.98
CA VAL A 218 8.89 -16.43 5.94
C VAL A 218 8.23 -16.83 4.63
N LEU A 219 8.56 -16.13 3.54
CA LEU A 219 8.15 -16.52 2.21
C LEU A 219 8.95 -17.76 1.77
N GLU A 220 8.31 -18.92 1.70
CA GLU A 220 8.96 -20.17 1.34
C GLU A 220 9.24 -20.27 -0.16
N GLY A 221 8.35 -19.73 -0.99
CA GLY A 221 8.52 -19.74 -2.44
C GLY A 221 7.34 -19.09 -3.16
N VAL A 222 7.54 -18.88 -4.45
CA VAL A 222 6.54 -18.35 -5.38
C VAL A 222 6.38 -19.31 -6.55
N ALA A 223 5.16 -19.41 -7.11
CA ALA A 223 4.88 -20.27 -8.25
C ALA A 223 3.86 -19.60 -9.17
N LEU A 224 4.00 -19.83 -10.47
CA LEU A 224 2.98 -19.39 -11.42
C LEU A 224 1.70 -20.21 -11.21
N PRO A 225 0.52 -19.57 -11.14
CA PRO A 225 -0.73 -20.27 -10.94
C PRO A 225 -1.02 -21.17 -12.15
N GLN A 226 -1.22 -22.45 -11.90
CA GLN A 226 -1.68 -23.39 -12.93
C GLN A 226 -3.22 -23.27 -13.03
N LYS A 227 -3.69 -22.52 -14.00
CA LYS A 227 -5.14 -22.40 -14.27
C LYS A 227 -5.61 -23.64 -15.04
N GLN A 228 -6.14 -24.61 -14.34
CA GLN A 228 -6.96 -25.66 -14.96
C GLN A 228 -8.36 -25.09 -15.21
N ARG A 229 -8.61 -24.63 -16.44
CA ARG A 229 -9.97 -24.27 -16.88
C ARG A 229 -10.65 -25.53 -17.37
N SER A 230 -11.62 -26.03 -16.61
CA SER A 230 -12.55 -27.05 -17.08
C SER A 230 -13.85 -26.37 -17.49
N THR A 231 -13.93 -25.91 -18.75
CA THR A 231 -15.15 -25.32 -19.28
C THR A 231 -16.07 -26.44 -19.76
N GLN A 232 -17.27 -26.52 -19.20
CA GLN A 232 -18.32 -27.40 -19.66
C GLN A 232 -19.34 -26.60 -20.48
N ILE A 233 -19.57 -27.04 -21.73
CA ILE A 233 -20.61 -26.48 -22.56
C ILE A 233 -21.87 -27.30 -22.28
N LEU A 234 -22.95 -26.64 -21.84
CA LEU A 234 -24.24 -27.28 -21.60
C LEU A 234 -25.03 -27.29 -22.94
N PRO A 235 -25.28 -28.47 -23.51
CA PRO A 235 -26.00 -28.59 -24.76
C PRO A 235 -27.50 -28.36 -24.59
N GLY A 236 -28.21 -28.11 -25.70
CA GLY A 236 -29.67 -27.99 -25.75
C GLY A 236 -30.15 -26.54 -25.97
N THR A 237 -31.45 -26.36 -25.82
CA THR A 237 -32.09 -25.04 -25.87
C THR A 237 -31.70 -24.21 -24.64
N ALA A 238 -31.89 -22.89 -24.68
CA ALA A 238 -31.59 -22.00 -23.53
C ALA A 238 -32.30 -22.47 -22.25
N LYS A 239 -33.53 -23.01 -22.36
CA LYS A 239 -34.28 -23.53 -21.20
C LYS A 239 -33.64 -24.79 -20.62
N GLU A 240 -33.20 -25.70 -21.47
CA GLU A 240 -32.57 -26.96 -21.07
C GLU A 240 -31.17 -26.67 -20.46
N ALA A 241 -30.38 -25.80 -21.08
CA ALA A 241 -29.07 -25.40 -20.57
C ALA A 241 -29.19 -24.70 -19.20
N ALA A 242 -30.21 -23.83 -19.04
CA ALA A 242 -30.47 -23.18 -17.75
C ALA A 242 -30.86 -24.20 -16.66
N ALA A 243 -31.73 -25.16 -16.98
CA ALA A 243 -32.11 -26.23 -16.03
C ALA A 243 -30.89 -27.08 -15.62
N ALA A 244 -30.08 -27.50 -16.60
CA ALA A 244 -28.86 -28.27 -16.35
C ALA A 244 -27.83 -27.48 -15.51
N LEU A 245 -27.72 -26.17 -15.74
CA LEU A 245 -26.85 -25.31 -14.92
C LEU A 245 -27.32 -25.27 -13.45
N VAL A 246 -28.62 -25.08 -13.23
CA VAL A 246 -29.19 -25.06 -11.87
C VAL A 246 -28.97 -26.41 -11.18
N GLU A 247 -29.14 -27.53 -11.83
CA GLU A 247 -28.83 -28.85 -11.26
C GLU A 247 -27.38 -29.00 -10.88
N LYS A 248 -26.45 -28.58 -11.76
CA LYS A 248 -25.01 -28.63 -11.45
C LYS A 248 -24.65 -27.75 -10.27
N LEU A 249 -25.14 -26.51 -10.22
CA LEU A 249 -24.90 -25.59 -9.10
C LEU A 249 -25.44 -26.13 -7.79
N LYS A 250 -26.59 -26.82 -7.82
CA LYS A 250 -27.24 -27.38 -6.63
C LYS A 250 -26.58 -28.68 -6.14
N PHE A 251 -26.26 -29.61 -7.04
CA PHE A 251 -25.86 -30.95 -6.64
C PHE A 251 -24.35 -31.23 -6.79
N GLU A 252 -23.67 -30.61 -7.78
CA GLU A 252 -22.23 -30.80 -7.97
C GLU A 252 -21.43 -29.73 -7.22
N VAL A 253 -21.74 -28.46 -7.41
CA VAL A 253 -20.99 -27.33 -6.82
C VAL A 253 -21.49 -26.98 -5.41
N ARG A 254 -22.77 -27.25 -5.13
CA ARG A 254 -23.46 -27.03 -3.84
C ARG A 254 -23.42 -25.58 -3.35
N VAL A 255 -23.67 -24.64 -4.26
CA VAL A 255 -23.75 -23.20 -3.97
C VAL A 255 -25.19 -22.65 -4.02
N LEU A 256 -26.18 -23.51 -4.32
CA LEU A 256 -27.63 -23.23 -4.25
C LEU A 256 -28.30 -24.18 -3.27
#